data_30f335a74457652b33590388e1421550
#
_entry.id   30f335a74457652b33590388e1421550
#
_cell.length_a   1.000
_cell.length_b   1.000
_cell.length_c   1.000
_cell.angle_alpha   90.00
_cell.angle_beta   90.00
_cell.angle_gamma   90.00
#
_symmetry.space_group_name_H-M   'P 1'
#
loop_
_entity.id
_entity.type
_entity.pdbx_description
1 polymer ?
#
loop_
_entity_poly.entity_id
_entity_poly.type
_entity_poly.pdbx_seq_one_letter_code
_entity_poly.pdbx_strand_id
1 'polypeptide(L)'
;LFLKGWCLGCPPDYFSKDGQAWGFPVMDPERLYNSDGSLDEGGQLLKNLYKKMFRENPGGVRIDHIVGLIDPWVYKAGKKPMIEQGAGRLYSSPEHPELSKYAIAKIEDLDMELTADKEKRVKTLSKQQIKDYGRLIEKIVIEAAKEEGLDKDAIVCEDLGTLTNPVAAVMETYGLQGMKLTQFVEADKPEDPYRCCNINKRTWAMVGTHDNEPIKMWADQNIHTHTGYLHAKNLVDDLFAEADNKDDIIVKLTDDAEFLAQTKLVELFASCAENIQIFFTDYFNIYDVSLAKKNVEVNERPIKRWISRNFEKTQPKVRI
;
A
#
# COMPACT_ATOMS: atom_id res chain seq x y z
N LEU A 1 2.16 -4.31 26.99
CA LEU A 1 2.10 -3.40 25.82
C LEU A 1 1.37 -4.04 24.63
N PHE A 2 1.37 -5.37 24.53
CA PHE A 2 0.81 -6.11 23.38
C PHE A 2 -0.42 -6.91 23.79
N LEU A 3 -1.37 -6.99 22.87
CA LEU A 3 -2.61 -7.75 23.00
C LEU A 3 -2.30 -9.25 23.06
N LYS A 4 -2.46 -9.84 24.23
CA LYS A 4 -2.02 -11.21 24.50
C LYS A 4 -2.77 -12.22 23.64
N GLY A 5 -2.01 -13.07 22.94
CA GLY A 5 -2.54 -14.16 22.12
C GLY A 5 -3.05 -13.74 20.73
N TRP A 6 -2.84 -12.48 20.34
CA TRP A 6 -3.20 -11.96 19.01
C TRP A 6 -1.98 -11.56 18.20
N CYS A 7 -2.05 -11.78 16.91
CA CYS A 7 -1.02 -11.42 15.93
C CYS A 7 -1.64 -10.58 14.81
N LEU A 8 -0.81 -9.70 14.23
CA LEU A 8 -1.14 -8.92 13.06
C LEU A 8 -0.93 -9.76 11.80
N GLY A 9 -1.83 -9.62 10.84
CA GLY A 9 -1.78 -10.25 9.53
C GLY A 9 -2.64 -9.52 8.50
N CYS A 10 -2.87 -10.17 7.36
CA CYS A 10 -3.83 -9.75 6.36
C CYS A 10 -4.99 -10.74 6.24
N PRO A 11 -6.19 -10.26 5.89
CA PRO A 11 -7.31 -11.15 5.58
C PRO A 11 -7.03 -11.98 4.33
N PRO A 12 -7.79 -13.06 4.10
CA PRO A 12 -7.81 -13.74 2.81
C PRO A 12 -8.10 -12.76 1.67
N ASP A 13 -7.29 -12.83 0.62
CA ASP A 13 -7.38 -11.97 -0.56
C ASP A 13 -7.05 -12.75 -1.86
N TYR A 14 -6.93 -12.02 -2.98
CA TYR A 14 -6.54 -12.59 -4.26
C TYR A 14 -5.15 -13.25 -4.22
N PHE A 15 -4.20 -12.68 -3.45
CA PHE A 15 -2.82 -13.16 -3.39
C PHE A 15 -2.63 -14.33 -2.40
N SER A 16 -3.48 -14.40 -1.37
CA SER A 16 -3.42 -15.44 -0.34
C SER A 16 -4.81 -15.88 0.12
N LYS A 17 -5.22 -17.06 -0.34
CA LYS A 17 -6.55 -17.64 0.02
C LYS A 17 -6.72 -17.88 1.52
N ASP A 18 -5.62 -18.09 2.25
CA ASP A 18 -5.60 -18.32 3.69
C ASP A 18 -5.33 -17.04 4.48
N GLY A 19 -5.14 -15.90 3.79
CA GLY A 19 -4.61 -14.68 4.37
C GLY A 19 -3.11 -14.78 4.65
N GLN A 20 -2.54 -13.71 5.23
CA GLN A 20 -1.10 -13.67 5.53
C GLN A 20 -0.88 -13.62 7.05
N ALA A 21 -0.25 -14.65 7.58
CA ALA A 21 0.10 -14.77 8.99
C ALA A 21 1.51 -14.18 9.23
N TRP A 22 1.59 -12.91 9.59
CA TRP A 22 2.90 -12.24 9.80
C TRP A 22 3.51 -12.54 11.16
N GLY A 23 2.71 -12.91 12.15
CA GLY A 23 3.20 -13.24 13.49
C GLY A 23 3.65 -12.04 14.32
N PHE A 24 3.47 -10.81 13.84
CA PHE A 24 3.81 -9.61 14.62
C PHE A 24 2.82 -9.41 15.76
N PRO A 25 3.29 -8.98 16.96
CA PRO A 25 2.40 -8.66 18.06
C PRO A 25 1.55 -7.43 17.73
N VAL A 26 0.31 -7.43 18.20
CA VAL A 26 -0.61 -6.30 18.07
C VAL A 26 -0.48 -5.43 19.32
N MET A 27 -0.39 -4.11 19.15
CA MET A 27 -0.44 -3.18 20.29
C MET A 27 -1.78 -3.31 21.00
N ASP A 28 -1.75 -3.38 22.32
CA ASP A 28 -2.97 -3.40 23.12
C ASP A 28 -3.63 -2.02 23.13
N PRO A 29 -4.85 -1.86 22.61
CA PRO A 29 -5.53 -0.58 22.58
C PRO A 29 -5.69 0.07 23.96
N GLU A 30 -5.83 -0.76 25.02
CA GLU A 30 -5.98 -0.30 26.40
C GLU A 30 -4.66 0.23 26.99
N ARG A 31 -3.53 0.03 26.28
CA ARG A 31 -2.18 0.49 26.68
C ARG A 31 -1.65 1.63 25.80
N LEU A 32 -2.46 2.14 24.89
CA LEU A 32 -2.08 3.28 24.05
C LEU A 32 -2.36 4.62 24.72
N TYR A 33 -3.47 4.71 25.47
CA TYR A 33 -3.95 5.96 26.03
C TYR A 33 -4.45 5.78 27.46
N ASN A 34 -4.17 6.78 28.31
CA ASN A 34 -4.77 6.93 29.61
C ASN A 34 -6.24 7.41 29.50
N SER A 35 -6.97 7.35 30.58
CA SER A 35 -8.37 7.79 30.65
C SER A 35 -8.56 9.28 30.37
N ASP A 36 -7.54 10.12 30.60
CA ASP A 36 -7.54 11.55 30.29
C ASP A 36 -7.16 11.87 28.83
N GLY A 37 -6.87 10.81 28.02
CA GLY A 37 -6.50 10.92 26.61
C GLY A 37 -5.02 11.17 26.35
N SER A 38 -4.19 11.30 27.38
CA SER A 38 -2.71 11.31 27.24
C SER A 38 -2.20 9.94 26.81
N LEU A 39 -0.95 9.88 26.31
CA LEU A 39 -0.36 8.60 25.91
C LEU A 39 0.02 7.78 27.16
N ASP A 40 -0.37 6.50 27.16
CA ASP A 40 0.14 5.48 28.09
C ASP A 40 1.49 4.92 27.57
N GLU A 41 2.07 3.96 28.26
CA GLU A 41 3.38 3.37 27.95
C GLU A 41 3.49 2.90 26.50
N GLY A 42 2.45 2.23 25.99
CA GLY A 42 2.43 1.73 24.60
C GLY A 42 2.40 2.85 23.57
N GLY A 43 1.56 3.88 23.82
CA GLY A 43 1.49 5.06 22.96
C GLY A 43 2.79 5.85 22.98
N GLN A 44 3.40 6.03 24.17
CA GLN A 44 4.69 6.73 24.30
C GLN A 44 5.83 5.97 23.60
N LEU A 45 5.87 4.65 23.73
CA LEU A 45 6.84 3.81 23.02
C LEU A 45 6.75 3.99 21.51
N LEU A 46 5.53 3.89 20.95
CA LEU A 46 5.30 4.09 19.52
C LEU A 46 5.69 5.51 19.07
N LYS A 47 5.28 6.52 19.80
CA LYS A 47 5.62 7.91 19.48
C LYS A 47 7.13 8.13 19.46
N ASN A 48 7.86 7.59 20.43
CA ASN A 48 9.31 7.68 20.47
C ASN A 48 9.97 6.95 19.29
N LEU A 49 9.41 5.81 18.87
CA LEU A 49 9.88 5.08 17.68
C LEU A 49 9.70 5.92 16.42
N TYR A 50 8.52 6.50 16.19
CA TYR A 50 8.26 7.38 15.04
C TYR A 50 9.12 8.64 15.07
N LYS A 51 9.29 9.27 16.23
CA LYS A 51 10.22 10.42 16.39
C LYS A 51 11.64 10.05 15.96
N LYS A 52 12.14 8.90 16.40
CA LYS A 52 13.45 8.41 15.97
C LYS A 52 13.50 8.23 14.45
N MET A 53 12.49 7.60 13.85
CA MET A 53 12.44 7.38 12.40
C MET A 53 12.44 8.71 11.64
N PHE A 54 11.65 9.69 12.03
CA PHE A 54 11.60 11.01 11.39
C PHE A 54 12.90 11.80 11.57
N ARG A 55 13.52 11.76 12.75
CA ARG A 55 14.80 12.39 13.01
C ARG A 55 15.92 11.84 12.13
N GLU A 56 15.94 10.52 11.94
CA GLU A 56 16.94 9.83 11.12
C GLU A 56 16.65 9.96 9.62
N ASN A 57 15.41 10.31 9.23
CA ASN A 57 14.97 10.43 7.85
C ASN A 57 14.22 11.76 7.61
N PRO A 58 14.94 12.89 7.56
CA PRO A 58 14.31 14.21 7.42
C PRO A 58 13.60 14.43 6.08
N GLY A 59 13.83 13.58 5.09
CA GLY A 59 13.08 13.56 3.81
C GLY A 59 11.72 12.88 3.88
N GLY A 60 11.40 12.22 5.00
CA GLY A 60 10.14 11.53 5.22
C GLY A 60 10.26 10.02 5.44
N VAL A 61 9.14 9.40 5.81
CA VAL A 61 9.04 7.99 6.15
C VAL A 61 7.88 7.35 5.39
N ARG A 62 8.15 6.21 4.75
CA ARG A 62 7.09 5.33 4.23
C ARG A 62 6.60 4.40 5.36
N ILE A 63 5.32 4.46 5.64
CA ILE A 63 4.63 3.56 6.56
C ILE A 63 4.08 2.41 5.73
N ASP A 64 4.60 1.22 5.97
CA ASP A 64 4.12 -0.01 5.35
C ASP A 64 2.81 -0.44 5.97
N HIS A 65 1.85 -0.89 5.15
CA HIS A 65 0.56 -1.40 5.59
C HIS A 65 -0.16 -0.47 6.57
N ILE A 66 -0.52 0.73 6.11
CA ILE A 66 -1.21 1.74 6.94
C ILE A 66 -2.49 1.21 7.59
N VAL A 67 -3.15 0.24 6.96
CA VAL A 67 -4.34 -0.46 7.49
C VAL A 67 -4.06 -1.03 8.88
N GLY A 68 -2.84 -1.54 9.11
CA GLY A 68 -2.40 -2.08 10.40
C GLY A 68 -2.36 -1.09 11.56
N LEU A 69 -2.36 0.22 11.26
CA LEU A 69 -2.40 1.28 12.28
C LEU A 69 -3.82 1.85 12.50
N ILE A 70 -4.71 1.71 11.52
CA ILE A 70 -6.04 2.33 11.53
C ILE A 70 -7.13 1.31 11.85
N ASP A 71 -7.12 0.15 11.17
CA ASP A 71 -8.10 -0.92 11.39
C ASP A 71 -7.46 -2.30 11.14
N PRO A 72 -6.53 -2.73 12.02
CA PRO A 72 -5.71 -3.89 11.80
C PRO A 72 -6.52 -5.19 11.70
N TRP A 73 -6.12 -6.07 10.77
CA TRP A 73 -6.57 -7.45 10.75
C TRP A 73 -5.77 -8.26 11.75
N VAL A 74 -6.47 -8.89 12.68
CA VAL A 74 -5.85 -9.66 13.78
C VAL A 74 -6.34 -11.11 13.81
N TYR A 75 -5.46 -12.00 14.21
CA TYR A 75 -5.76 -13.41 14.31
C TYR A 75 -5.10 -14.03 15.56
N LYS A 76 -5.61 -15.16 16.01
CA LYS A 76 -5.05 -15.88 17.18
C LYS A 76 -3.68 -16.47 16.87
N ALA A 77 -2.74 -16.29 17.76
CA ALA A 77 -1.42 -16.92 17.68
C ALA A 77 -1.53 -18.44 17.48
N GLY A 78 -0.82 -18.96 16.49
CA GLY A 78 -0.87 -20.37 16.12
C GLY A 78 -2.08 -20.79 15.26
N LYS A 79 -2.92 -19.84 14.82
CA LYS A 79 -4.03 -20.06 13.89
C LYS A 79 -3.75 -19.39 12.55
N LYS A 80 -4.57 -19.69 11.53
CA LYS A 80 -4.57 -18.94 10.26
C LYS A 80 -5.36 -17.64 10.43
N PRO A 81 -5.05 -16.58 9.64
CA PRO A 81 -5.77 -15.31 9.70
C PRO A 81 -7.13 -15.35 8.97
N MET A 82 -7.86 -16.42 9.13
CA MET A 82 -9.17 -16.70 8.53
C MET A 82 -10.29 -16.45 9.56
N ILE A 83 -11.44 -15.96 9.11
CA ILE A 83 -12.61 -15.69 9.96
C ILE A 83 -13.06 -16.94 10.70
N GLU A 84 -13.07 -18.10 10.03
CA GLU A 84 -13.47 -19.39 10.61
C GLU A 84 -12.56 -19.84 11.75
N GLN A 85 -11.37 -19.24 11.86
CA GLN A 85 -10.42 -19.47 12.94
C GLN A 85 -10.39 -18.33 13.97
N GLY A 86 -11.38 -17.44 13.92
CA GLY A 86 -11.55 -16.34 14.85
C GLY A 86 -10.69 -15.12 14.55
N ALA A 87 -10.30 -14.91 13.28
CA ALA A 87 -9.70 -13.66 12.85
C ALA A 87 -10.76 -12.58 12.58
N GLY A 88 -10.38 -11.33 12.69
CA GLY A 88 -11.26 -10.19 12.41
C GLY A 88 -10.51 -8.86 12.41
N ARG A 89 -11.23 -7.79 12.09
CA ARG A 89 -10.70 -6.42 12.24
C ARG A 89 -10.84 -5.97 13.68
N LEU A 90 -9.75 -5.46 14.23
CA LEU A 90 -9.70 -5.08 15.65
C LEU A 90 -10.76 -4.04 16.02
N TYR A 91 -10.98 -3.06 15.14
CA TYR A 91 -11.88 -1.94 15.43
C TYR A 91 -13.20 -1.98 14.64
N SER A 92 -13.36 -2.94 13.72
CA SER A 92 -14.56 -3.06 12.88
C SER A 92 -15.29 -4.39 13.01
N SER A 93 -15.14 -5.10 14.15
CA SER A 93 -15.82 -6.36 14.41
C SER A 93 -16.64 -6.31 15.71
N PRO A 94 -17.71 -5.50 15.79
CA PRO A 94 -18.56 -5.39 16.99
C PRO A 94 -19.32 -6.69 17.33
N GLU A 95 -19.52 -7.57 16.34
CA GLU A 95 -20.16 -8.87 16.52
C GLU A 95 -19.19 -9.96 17.02
N HIS A 96 -17.88 -9.70 16.97
CA HIS A 96 -16.88 -10.72 17.33
C HIS A 96 -16.83 -10.94 18.86
N PRO A 97 -16.84 -12.19 19.36
CA PRO A 97 -16.92 -12.48 20.80
C PRO A 97 -15.83 -11.82 21.65
N GLU A 98 -14.63 -11.64 21.10
CA GLU A 98 -13.47 -11.12 21.84
C GLU A 98 -13.01 -9.73 21.38
N LEU A 99 -13.28 -9.34 20.11
CA LEU A 99 -12.85 -8.05 19.57
C LEU A 99 -13.89 -6.94 19.77
N SER A 100 -15.15 -7.31 20.03
CA SER A 100 -16.25 -6.34 20.18
C SER A 100 -15.98 -5.25 21.21
N LYS A 101 -15.21 -5.52 22.25
CA LYS A 101 -14.83 -4.52 23.26
C LYS A 101 -13.91 -3.41 22.73
N TYR A 102 -13.22 -3.64 21.60
CA TYR A 102 -12.37 -2.66 20.95
C TYR A 102 -13.05 -1.98 19.77
N ALA A 103 -14.24 -2.47 19.36
CA ALA A 103 -14.90 -2.01 18.16
C ALA A 103 -15.29 -0.53 18.25
N ILE A 104 -14.91 0.22 17.22
CA ILE A 104 -15.31 1.61 16.96
C ILE A 104 -16.56 1.61 16.09
N ALA A 105 -16.63 0.73 15.07
CA ALA A 105 -17.85 0.50 14.32
C ALA A 105 -18.91 -0.17 15.20
N LYS A 106 -20.18 0.18 14.97
CA LYS A 106 -21.34 -0.45 15.59
C LYS A 106 -22.01 -1.40 14.61
N ILE A 107 -22.89 -2.27 15.06
CA ILE A 107 -23.63 -3.20 14.19
C ILE A 107 -24.40 -2.47 13.10
N GLU A 108 -25.04 -1.33 13.45
CA GLU A 108 -25.78 -0.51 12.49
C GLU A 108 -24.92 0.12 11.38
N ASP A 109 -23.62 0.26 11.60
CA ASP A 109 -22.68 0.81 10.63
C ASP A 109 -22.27 -0.21 9.56
N LEU A 110 -22.55 -1.50 9.81
CA LEU A 110 -22.08 -2.59 8.97
C LEU A 110 -23.07 -3.02 7.88
N ASP A 111 -22.52 -3.50 6.79
CA ASP A 111 -23.23 -4.38 5.87
C ASP A 111 -23.09 -5.83 6.34
N MET A 112 -24.16 -6.34 6.94
CA MET A 112 -24.15 -7.69 7.50
C MET A 112 -24.22 -8.81 6.43
N GLU A 113 -24.41 -8.46 5.16
CA GLU A 113 -24.28 -9.40 4.04
C GLU A 113 -22.81 -9.64 3.66
N LEU A 114 -21.92 -8.74 4.09
CA LEU A 114 -20.48 -8.82 3.86
C LEU A 114 -19.75 -9.37 5.09
N THR A 115 -18.76 -10.21 4.84
CA THR A 115 -17.88 -10.75 5.88
C THR A 115 -16.82 -9.73 6.34
N ALA A 116 -16.19 -9.95 7.50
CA ALA A 116 -15.27 -9.00 8.12
C ALA A 116 -14.02 -8.67 7.27
N ASP A 117 -13.64 -9.53 6.34
CA ASP A 117 -12.55 -9.32 5.39
C ASP A 117 -12.87 -8.29 4.29
N LYS A 118 -14.17 -8.02 4.00
CA LYS A 118 -14.59 -7.17 2.89
C LYS A 118 -14.36 -5.68 3.17
N GLU A 119 -13.83 -4.99 2.18
CA GLU A 119 -13.45 -3.57 2.25
C GLU A 119 -14.63 -2.65 2.59
N LYS A 120 -15.76 -2.88 1.95
CA LYS A 120 -16.96 -2.04 2.05
C LYS A 120 -17.90 -2.44 3.18
N ARG A 121 -17.48 -3.36 4.07
CA ARG A 121 -18.33 -3.84 5.16
C ARG A 121 -18.80 -2.73 6.10
N VAL A 122 -17.93 -1.79 6.47
CA VAL A 122 -18.34 -0.59 7.20
C VAL A 122 -18.91 0.41 6.21
N LYS A 123 -20.25 0.61 6.23
CA LYS A 123 -20.97 1.48 5.28
C LYS A 123 -20.97 2.94 5.68
N THR A 124 -21.14 3.19 6.98
CA THR A 124 -21.31 4.54 7.51
C THR A 124 -20.33 4.81 8.64
N LEU A 125 -19.84 6.04 8.67
CA LEU A 125 -18.91 6.51 9.69
C LEU A 125 -19.29 7.92 10.11
N SER A 126 -19.56 8.11 11.40
CA SER A 126 -19.68 9.44 11.97
C SER A 126 -18.32 10.14 12.03
N LYS A 127 -18.33 11.48 12.10
CA LYS A 127 -17.10 12.27 12.29
C LYS A 127 -16.32 11.85 13.54
N GLN A 128 -17.01 11.42 14.59
CA GLN A 128 -16.36 10.96 15.81
C GLN A 128 -15.66 9.62 15.58
N GLN A 129 -16.32 8.67 14.94
CA GLN A 129 -15.71 7.37 14.62
C GLN A 129 -14.46 7.54 13.73
N ILE A 130 -14.49 8.42 12.73
CA ILE A 130 -13.30 8.72 11.91
C ILE A 130 -12.15 9.22 12.77
N LYS A 131 -12.42 10.10 13.76
CA LYS A 131 -11.38 10.54 14.72
C LYS A 131 -10.87 9.40 15.59
N ASP A 132 -11.77 8.51 16.04
CA ASP A 132 -11.38 7.39 16.90
C ASP A 132 -10.50 6.39 16.13
N TYR A 133 -10.84 6.04 14.87
CA TYR A 133 -9.98 5.26 13.98
C TYR A 133 -8.64 5.95 13.68
N GLY A 134 -8.66 7.26 13.48
CA GLY A 134 -7.48 8.06 13.18
C GLY A 134 -6.65 8.48 14.40
N ARG A 135 -7.06 8.13 15.62
CA ARG A 135 -6.43 8.63 16.85
C ARG A 135 -4.94 8.29 16.95
N LEU A 136 -4.54 7.08 16.57
CA LEU A 136 -3.14 6.69 16.55
C LEU A 136 -2.35 7.52 15.52
N ILE A 137 -2.92 7.71 14.34
CA ILE A 137 -2.31 8.53 13.28
C ILE A 137 -2.11 9.96 13.77
N GLU A 138 -3.14 10.59 14.34
CA GLU A 138 -3.08 11.97 14.80
C GLU A 138 -2.11 12.13 15.97
N LYS A 139 -2.32 11.36 17.07
CA LYS A 139 -1.66 11.57 18.36
C LYS A 139 -0.26 10.98 18.44
N ILE A 140 0.06 10.04 17.57
CA ILE A 140 1.36 9.36 17.61
C ILE A 140 2.16 9.70 16.36
N VAL A 141 1.66 9.40 15.15
CA VAL A 141 2.46 9.53 13.94
C VAL A 141 2.65 10.99 13.53
N ILE A 142 1.54 11.73 13.35
CA ILE A 142 1.60 13.14 12.91
C ILE A 142 2.25 14.03 13.97
N GLU A 143 1.92 13.83 15.25
CA GLU A 143 2.56 14.60 16.32
C GLU A 143 4.07 14.29 16.43
N ALA A 144 4.49 13.03 16.23
CA ALA A 144 5.90 12.67 16.19
C ALA A 144 6.66 13.39 15.06
N ALA A 145 6.07 13.45 13.86
CA ALA A 145 6.63 14.17 12.72
C ALA A 145 6.78 15.67 13.05
N LYS A 146 5.73 16.29 13.60
CA LYS A 146 5.74 17.71 13.99
C LYS A 146 6.80 18.03 15.04
N GLU A 147 6.97 17.17 16.04
CA GLU A 147 7.98 17.35 17.09
C GLU A 147 9.43 17.25 16.57
N GLU A 148 9.64 16.59 15.43
CA GLU A 148 10.91 16.54 14.72
C GLU A 148 11.02 17.59 13.58
N GLY A 149 10.08 18.56 13.53
CA GLY A 149 10.10 19.67 12.58
C GLY A 149 9.59 19.33 11.18
N LEU A 150 8.91 18.20 11.02
CA LEU A 150 8.32 17.76 9.77
C LEU A 150 6.79 17.97 9.77
N ASP A 151 6.19 17.97 8.60
CA ASP A 151 4.73 17.97 8.46
C ASP A 151 4.21 16.62 7.94
N LYS A 152 2.91 16.57 7.67
CA LYS A 152 2.26 15.37 7.15
C LYS A 152 2.76 14.94 5.76
N ASP A 153 3.40 15.84 5.01
CA ASP A 153 3.93 15.55 3.67
C ASP A 153 5.19 14.67 3.74
N ALA A 154 5.80 14.58 4.94
CA ALA A 154 6.85 13.61 5.24
C ALA A 154 6.33 12.19 5.52
N ILE A 155 5.00 11.97 5.48
CA ILE A 155 4.37 10.67 5.75
C ILE A 155 3.79 10.12 4.46
N VAL A 156 4.35 9.03 3.98
CA VAL A 156 3.86 8.27 2.82
C VAL A 156 3.27 6.95 3.31
N CYS A 157 2.00 6.72 3.02
CA CYS A 157 1.29 5.53 3.47
C CYS A 157 1.22 4.50 2.35
N GLU A 158 1.62 3.27 2.63
CA GLU A 158 1.30 2.16 1.75
C GLU A 158 -0.15 1.75 2.03
N ASP A 159 -1.03 2.09 1.08
CA ASP A 159 -2.47 1.87 1.11
C ASP A 159 -2.92 0.88 0.01
N LEU A 160 -2.02 0.00 -0.39
CA LEU A 160 -2.27 -0.99 -1.44
C LEU A 160 -3.07 -2.20 -0.92
N GLY A 161 -3.83 -2.81 -1.82
CA GLY A 161 -4.67 -3.96 -1.48
C GLY A 161 -5.98 -3.56 -0.81
N THR A 162 -6.35 -4.21 0.29
CA THR A 162 -7.66 -4.06 0.94
C THR A 162 -7.80 -2.72 1.66
N LEU A 163 -8.25 -1.69 0.94
CA LEU A 163 -8.51 -0.36 1.49
C LEU A 163 -9.94 -0.27 2.02
N THR A 164 -10.10 -0.39 3.35
CA THR A 164 -11.42 -0.29 3.98
C THR A 164 -11.91 1.14 4.08
N ASN A 165 -13.24 1.33 4.14
CA ASN A 165 -13.84 2.66 4.29
C ASN A 165 -13.30 3.44 5.51
N PRO A 166 -13.07 2.85 6.71
CA PRO A 166 -12.40 3.55 7.81
C PRO A 166 -11.00 4.06 7.44
N VAL A 167 -10.19 3.25 6.77
CA VAL A 167 -8.83 3.64 6.35
C VAL A 167 -8.89 4.80 5.35
N ALA A 168 -9.72 4.69 4.30
CA ALA A 168 -9.90 5.74 3.32
C ALA A 168 -10.35 7.07 3.96
N ALA A 169 -11.35 7.01 4.87
CA ALA A 169 -11.86 8.19 5.56
C ALA A 169 -10.82 8.85 6.49
N VAL A 170 -9.99 8.07 7.17
CA VAL A 170 -8.88 8.58 8.00
C VAL A 170 -7.82 9.23 7.12
N MET A 171 -7.38 8.56 6.05
CA MET A 171 -6.37 9.12 5.14
C MET A 171 -6.83 10.44 4.53
N GLU A 172 -8.08 10.52 4.08
CA GLU A 172 -8.67 11.76 3.55
C GLU A 172 -8.73 12.86 4.63
N THR A 173 -9.25 12.54 5.83
CA THR A 173 -9.44 13.51 6.92
C THR A 173 -8.12 14.13 7.36
N TYR A 174 -7.06 13.35 7.46
CA TYR A 174 -5.74 13.84 7.87
C TYR A 174 -4.86 14.26 6.68
N GLY A 175 -5.34 14.14 5.45
CA GLY A 175 -4.63 14.50 4.23
C GLY A 175 -3.32 13.74 4.07
N LEU A 176 -3.34 12.43 4.34
CA LEU A 176 -2.18 11.56 4.18
C LEU A 176 -1.97 11.21 2.70
N GLN A 177 -0.71 11.01 2.32
CA GLN A 177 -0.35 10.60 0.98
C GLN A 177 -0.38 9.07 0.87
N GLY A 178 -1.12 8.56 -0.10
CA GLY A 178 -1.14 7.14 -0.46
C GLY A 178 -0.25 6.83 -1.66
N MET A 179 -0.28 5.58 -2.12
CA MET A 179 0.48 5.08 -3.25
C MET A 179 -0.45 4.58 -4.36
N LYS A 180 -0.13 4.84 -5.62
CA LYS A 180 -0.84 4.29 -6.77
C LYS A 180 0.16 3.68 -7.76
N LEU A 181 -0.09 2.42 -8.07
CA LEU A 181 0.76 1.60 -8.94
C LEU A 181 0.07 1.37 -10.27
N THR A 182 0.63 1.91 -11.35
CA THR A 182 -0.01 1.78 -12.67
C THR A 182 0.02 0.36 -13.24
N GLN A 183 0.80 -0.56 -12.66
CA GLN A 183 0.69 -2.01 -12.94
C GLN A 183 -0.61 -2.64 -12.42
N PHE A 184 -1.28 -2.02 -11.44
CA PHE A 184 -2.52 -2.54 -10.84
C PHE A 184 -3.79 -2.08 -11.54
N VAL A 185 -3.66 -1.27 -12.59
CA VAL A 185 -4.80 -0.77 -13.36
C VAL A 185 -5.64 -1.93 -13.90
N GLU A 186 -6.91 -1.95 -13.54
CA GLU A 186 -7.92 -2.75 -14.22
C GLU A 186 -8.32 -2.02 -15.52
N ALA A 187 -7.64 -2.37 -16.62
CA ALA A 187 -7.64 -1.60 -17.86
C ALA A 187 -9.02 -1.50 -18.56
N ASP A 188 -9.97 -2.36 -18.20
CA ASP A 188 -11.36 -2.34 -18.65
C ASP A 188 -12.26 -1.38 -17.83
N LYS A 189 -11.73 -0.77 -16.74
CA LYS A 189 -12.45 0.17 -15.87
C LYS A 189 -11.93 1.60 -16.06
N PRO A 190 -12.65 2.48 -16.76
CA PRO A 190 -12.20 3.87 -16.97
C PRO A 190 -11.98 4.66 -15.68
N GLU A 191 -12.75 4.35 -14.63
CA GLU A 191 -12.71 5.01 -13.31
C GLU A 191 -11.71 4.38 -12.33
N ASP A 192 -10.91 3.40 -12.78
CA ASP A 192 -9.95 2.71 -11.91
C ASP A 192 -9.00 3.72 -11.25
N PRO A 193 -8.83 3.69 -9.91
CA PRO A 193 -8.04 4.67 -9.16
C PRO A 193 -6.52 4.57 -9.42
N TYR A 194 -6.05 3.49 -10.03
CA TYR A 194 -4.65 3.30 -10.40
C TYR A 194 -4.35 3.82 -11.82
N ARG A 195 -5.37 4.13 -12.62
CA ARG A 195 -5.18 4.77 -13.92
C ARG A 195 -4.63 6.19 -13.75
N CYS A 196 -3.57 6.54 -14.45
CA CYS A 196 -2.83 7.79 -14.25
C CYS A 196 -3.69 9.06 -14.34
N CYS A 197 -4.66 9.10 -15.24
CA CYS A 197 -5.58 10.25 -15.36
C CYS A 197 -6.52 10.41 -14.15
N ASN A 198 -6.72 9.36 -13.34
CA ASN A 198 -7.57 9.36 -12.15
C ASN A 198 -6.77 9.60 -10.85
N ILE A 199 -5.44 9.60 -10.91
CA ILE A 199 -4.58 9.81 -9.74
C ILE A 199 -4.70 11.27 -9.26
N ASN A 200 -4.89 11.45 -7.96
CA ASN A 200 -4.96 12.79 -7.36
C ASN A 200 -3.55 13.34 -7.02
N LYS A 201 -3.46 14.65 -6.78
CA LYS A 201 -2.19 15.34 -6.53
C LYS A 201 -1.41 14.78 -5.36
N ARG A 202 -2.09 14.46 -4.25
CA ARG A 202 -1.45 13.98 -3.01
C ARG A 202 -1.15 12.48 -3.04
N THR A 203 -0.62 12.00 -4.16
CA THR A 203 -0.32 10.59 -4.37
C THR A 203 1.13 10.42 -4.75
N TRP A 204 1.73 9.33 -4.29
CA TRP A 204 2.97 8.82 -4.83
C TRP A 204 2.64 7.85 -5.97
N ALA A 205 2.86 8.30 -7.20
CA ALA A 205 2.64 7.48 -8.40
C ALA A 205 3.91 6.72 -8.77
N MET A 206 3.74 5.46 -9.12
CA MET A 206 4.82 4.58 -9.56
C MET A 206 4.28 3.48 -10.47
N VAL A 207 5.13 2.86 -11.28
CA VAL A 207 4.71 1.71 -12.09
C VAL A 207 4.50 0.48 -11.22
N GLY A 208 5.39 0.22 -10.28
CA GLY A 208 5.32 -0.88 -9.32
C GLY A 208 6.18 -0.58 -8.09
N THR A 209 6.14 -1.43 -7.07
CA THR A 209 6.99 -1.36 -5.88
C THR A 209 8.09 -2.42 -5.94
N HIS A 210 8.90 -2.49 -4.88
CA HIS A 210 9.87 -3.57 -4.68
C HIS A 210 9.21 -4.97 -4.49
N ASP A 211 7.89 -5.05 -4.38
CA ASP A 211 7.12 -6.28 -4.31
C ASP A 211 6.59 -6.74 -5.68
N ASN A 212 6.68 -5.86 -6.68
CA ASN A 212 6.25 -6.11 -8.03
C ASN A 212 7.42 -6.54 -8.93
N GLU A 213 7.10 -7.14 -10.05
CA GLU A 213 8.06 -7.36 -11.13
C GLU A 213 8.48 -6.04 -11.79
N PRO A 214 9.70 -5.96 -12.34
CA PRO A 214 10.11 -4.80 -13.13
C PRO A 214 9.16 -4.55 -14.30
N ILE A 215 8.99 -3.26 -14.67
CA ILE A 215 8.05 -2.86 -15.72
C ILE A 215 8.31 -3.56 -17.07
N LYS A 216 9.55 -3.85 -17.40
CA LYS A 216 9.88 -4.59 -18.62
C LYS A 216 9.32 -6.02 -18.61
N MET A 217 9.41 -6.69 -17.46
CA MET A 217 8.85 -8.04 -17.29
C MET A 217 7.33 -8.02 -17.36
N TRP A 218 6.70 -7.05 -16.71
CA TRP A 218 5.27 -6.81 -16.81
C TRP A 218 4.85 -6.57 -18.28
N ALA A 219 5.58 -5.76 -19.02
CA ALA A 219 5.31 -5.49 -20.43
C ALA A 219 5.43 -6.75 -21.29
N ASP A 220 6.50 -7.55 -21.11
CA ASP A 220 6.68 -8.83 -21.83
C ASP A 220 5.51 -9.82 -21.59
N GLN A 221 4.89 -9.79 -20.42
CA GLN A 221 3.73 -10.63 -20.11
C GLN A 221 2.41 -10.11 -20.69
N ASN A 222 2.33 -8.81 -20.97
CA ASN A 222 1.10 -8.17 -21.44
C ASN A 222 1.04 -8.00 -22.95
N ILE A 223 2.17 -7.88 -23.68
CA ILE A 223 2.13 -7.82 -25.15
C ILE A 223 1.43 -9.07 -25.72
N HIS A 224 0.76 -8.92 -26.86
CA HIS A 224 -0.03 -9.95 -27.54
C HIS A 224 -1.19 -10.52 -26.71
N THR A 225 -1.59 -9.86 -25.62
CA THR A 225 -2.74 -10.25 -24.79
C THR A 225 -3.90 -9.25 -24.95
N HIS A 226 -5.12 -9.69 -24.63
CA HIS A 226 -6.27 -8.79 -24.57
C HIS A 226 -6.09 -7.67 -23.52
N THR A 227 -5.54 -8.01 -22.36
CA THR A 227 -5.25 -7.04 -21.29
C THR A 227 -4.24 -5.99 -21.78
N GLY A 228 -3.16 -6.43 -22.46
CA GLY A 228 -2.18 -5.53 -23.06
C GLY A 228 -2.78 -4.58 -24.10
N TYR A 229 -3.72 -5.07 -24.92
CA TYR A 229 -4.46 -4.21 -25.85
C TYR A 229 -5.28 -3.13 -25.11
N LEU A 230 -5.96 -3.49 -24.01
CA LEU A 230 -6.70 -2.50 -23.21
C LEU A 230 -5.78 -1.48 -22.58
N HIS A 231 -4.63 -1.89 -22.05
CA HIS A 231 -3.60 -0.96 -21.56
C HIS A 231 -3.08 -0.04 -22.68
N ALA A 232 -2.77 -0.59 -23.86
CA ALA A 232 -2.33 0.19 -25.01
C ALA A 232 -3.37 1.25 -25.42
N LYS A 233 -4.64 0.86 -25.45
CA LYS A 233 -5.73 1.78 -25.76
C LYS A 233 -5.82 2.91 -24.73
N ASN A 234 -5.79 2.60 -23.43
CA ASN A 234 -5.80 3.62 -22.37
C ASN A 234 -4.62 4.57 -22.47
N LEU A 235 -3.41 4.06 -22.74
CA LEU A 235 -2.22 4.87 -22.91
C LEU A 235 -2.33 5.83 -24.14
N VAL A 236 -2.93 5.34 -25.23
CA VAL A 236 -3.16 6.17 -26.42
C VAL A 236 -4.21 7.25 -26.15
N ASP A 237 -5.29 6.91 -25.45
CA ASP A 237 -6.32 7.87 -25.09
C ASP A 237 -5.78 8.95 -24.13
N ASP A 238 -4.90 8.59 -23.20
CA ASP A 238 -4.38 9.50 -22.17
C ASP A 238 -3.17 10.32 -22.65
N LEU A 239 -2.26 9.75 -23.48
CA LEU A 239 -1.00 10.40 -23.86
C LEU A 239 -0.95 10.87 -25.33
N PHE A 240 -1.73 10.26 -26.20
CA PHE A 240 -1.67 10.49 -27.65
C PHE A 240 -3.04 10.91 -28.19
N ALA A 241 -3.85 11.59 -27.40
CA ALA A 241 -5.22 11.99 -27.75
C ALA A 241 -5.30 12.75 -29.08
N GLU A 242 -4.31 13.58 -29.40
CA GLU A 242 -4.24 14.41 -30.61
C GLU A 242 -3.44 13.77 -31.77
N ALA A 243 -2.98 12.51 -31.62
CA ALA A 243 -2.21 11.86 -32.69
C ALA A 243 -3.12 11.39 -33.83
N ASP A 244 -2.68 11.60 -35.07
CA ASP A 244 -3.40 11.16 -36.29
C ASP A 244 -3.27 9.63 -36.52
N ASN A 245 -2.21 9.00 -35.96
CA ASN A 245 -1.85 7.59 -36.18
C ASN A 245 -2.06 6.72 -34.95
N LYS A 246 -3.16 6.92 -34.21
CA LYS A 246 -3.47 6.18 -32.97
C LYS A 246 -3.42 4.67 -33.11
N ASP A 247 -3.97 4.15 -34.20
CA ASP A 247 -4.02 2.69 -34.44
C ASP A 247 -2.60 2.10 -34.60
N ASP A 248 -1.70 2.81 -35.28
CA ASP A 248 -0.30 2.38 -35.40
C ASP A 248 0.42 2.37 -34.05
N ILE A 249 0.11 3.37 -33.19
CA ILE A 249 0.68 3.45 -31.83
C ILE A 249 0.15 2.28 -30.98
N ILE A 250 -1.15 1.95 -31.05
CA ILE A 250 -1.72 0.80 -30.35
C ILE A 250 -1.02 -0.50 -30.79
N VAL A 251 -0.88 -0.70 -32.11
CA VAL A 251 -0.17 -1.87 -32.65
C VAL A 251 1.25 -1.94 -32.11
N LYS A 252 1.98 -0.85 -32.10
CA LYS A 252 3.34 -0.81 -31.56
C LYS A 252 3.38 -1.11 -30.06
N LEU A 253 2.45 -0.59 -29.25
CA LEU A 253 2.35 -0.87 -27.82
C LEU A 253 1.99 -2.33 -27.51
N THR A 254 1.27 -3.00 -28.41
CA THR A 254 0.90 -4.41 -28.25
C THR A 254 1.94 -5.40 -28.74
N ASP A 255 2.89 -4.97 -29.58
CA ASP A 255 3.90 -5.84 -30.19
C ASP A 255 5.32 -5.60 -29.64
N ASP A 256 5.59 -4.43 -29.06
CA ASP A 256 6.90 -4.01 -28.57
C ASP A 256 6.86 -3.76 -27.05
N ALA A 257 7.32 -4.74 -26.26
CA ALA A 257 7.34 -4.66 -24.81
C ALA A 257 8.27 -3.55 -24.27
N GLU A 258 9.33 -3.19 -25.00
CA GLU A 258 10.18 -2.09 -24.59
C GLU A 258 9.46 -0.76 -24.75
N PHE A 259 8.78 -0.58 -25.88
CA PHE A 259 7.97 0.62 -26.12
C PHE A 259 6.81 0.73 -25.13
N LEU A 260 6.15 -0.39 -24.79
CA LEU A 260 5.10 -0.42 -23.75
C LEU A 260 5.67 -0.03 -22.40
N ALA A 261 6.79 -0.61 -21.97
CA ALA A 261 7.43 -0.30 -20.69
C ALA A 261 7.83 1.17 -20.59
N GLN A 262 8.46 1.73 -21.64
CA GLN A 262 8.84 3.14 -21.70
C GLN A 262 7.61 4.06 -21.65
N THR A 263 6.53 3.71 -22.34
CA THR A 263 5.30 4.49 -22.36
C THR A 263 4.63 4.50 -20.98
N LYS A 264 4.65 3.37 -20.25
CA LYS A 264 4.19 3.31 -18.86
C LYS A 264 5.00 4.19 -17.90
N LEU A 265 6.29 4.40 -18.15
CA LEU A 265 7.08 5.36 -17.39
C LEU A 265 6.70 6.82 -17.74
N VAL A 266 6.49 7.11 -19.03
CA VAL A 266 6.05 8.45 -19.48
C VAL A 266 4.68 8.81 -18.90
N GLU A 267 3.77 7.83 -18.80
CA GLU A 267 2.44 7.98 -18.21
C GLU A 267 2.50 8.60 -16.81
N LEU A 268 3.47 8.22 -15.98
CA LEU A 268 3.63 8.79 -14.63
C LEU A 268 3.82 10.31 -14.66
N PHE A 269 4.62 10.81 -15.59
CA PHE A 269 4.90 12.24 -15.73
C PHE A 269 3.73 13.03 -16.31
N ALA A 270 2.79 12.37 -16.97
CA ALA A 270 1.55 12.98 -17.45
C ALA A 270 0.45 13.00 -16.38
N SER A 271 0.63 12.29 -15.27
CA SER A 271 -0.33 12.25 -14.16
C SER A 271 -0.37 13.57 -13.38
N CYS A 272 -1.42 13.76 -12.57
CA CYS A 272 -1.51 14.87 -11.63
C CYS A 272 -0.70 14.68 -10.34
N ALA A 273 -0.04 13.54 -10.15
CA ALA A 273 0.70 13.22 -8.93
C ALA A 273 1.84 14.22 -8.68
N GLU A 274 1.92 14.74 -7.47
CA GLU A 274 3.02 15.64 -7.06
C GLU A 274 4.31 14.87 -6.79
N ASN A 275 4.21 13.55 -6.54
CA ASN A 275 5.33 12.70 -6.23
C ASN A 275 5.36 11.49 -7.16
N ILE A 276 6.50 11.29 -7.82
CA ILE A 276 6.74 10.15 -8.70
C ILE A 276 7.95 9.39 -8.17
N GLN A 277 7.80 8.07 -8.04
CA GLN A 277 8.91 7.19 -7.70
C GLN A 277 9.13 6.19 -8.83
N ILE A 278 10.37 6.11 -9.31
CA ILE A 278 10.80 5.15 -10.33
C ILE A 278 11.91 4.30 -9.73
N PHE A 279 11.74 2.99 -9.78
CA PHE A 279 12.80 2.07 -9.38
C PHE A 279 13.90 2.04 -10.44
N PHE A 280 15.14 1.83 -9.99
CA PHE A 280 16.31 1.78 -10.86
C PHE A 280 16.16 0.74 -11.99
N THR A 281 15.60 -0.42 -11.69
CA THR A 281 15.32 -1.48 -12.67
C THR A 281 14.34 -1.04 -13.75
N ASP A 282 13.32 -0.27 -13.37
CA ASP A 282 12.31 0.23 -14.30
C ASP A 282 12.88 1.34 -15.18
N TYR A 283 13.61 2.27 -14.58
CA TYR A 283 14.21 3.38 -15.32
C TYR A 283 15.21 2.92 -16.39
N PHE A 284 16.04 1.93 -16.09
CA PHE A 284 17.02 1.37 -17.01
C PHE A 284 16.50 0.20 -17.83
N ASN A 285 15.21 -0.11 -17.77
CA ASN A 285 14.58 -1.22 -18.49
C ASN A 285 15.31 -2.55 -18.30
N ILE A 286 15.70 -2.84 -17.04
CA ILE A 286 16.49 -4.01 -16.70
C ILE A 286 15.56 -5.21 -16.51
N TYR A 287 15.86 -6.26 -17.28
CA TYR A 287 15.18 -7.54 -17.22
C TYR A 287 16.19 -8.66 -17.00
N ASP A 288 16.05 -9.39 -15.92
CA ASP A 288 16.86 -10.58 -15.64
C ASP A 288 15.97 -11.78 -15.32
N VAL A 289 15.75 -12.61 -16.35
CA VAL A 289 14.95 -13.85 -16.25
C VAL A 289 15.48 -14.80 -15.17
N SER A 290 16.79 -14.80 -14.93
CA SER A 290 17.40 -15.66 -13.92
C SER A 290 17.03 -15.27 -12.50
N LEU A 291 16.78 -13.97 -12.28
CA LEU A 291 16.27 -13.42 -11.03
C LEU A 291 14.78 -13.71 -10.86
N ALA A 292 13.99 -13.56 -11.92
CA ALA A 292 12.55 -13.81 -11.90
C ALA A 292 12.19 -15.27 -11.60
N LYS A 293 12.89 -16.23 -12.19
CA LYS A 293 12.62 -17.66 -11.97
C LYS A 293 12.97 -18.16 -10.56
N LYS A 294 13.92 -17.52 -9.87
CA LYS A 294 14.32 -17.90 -8.52
C LYS A 294 13.42 -17.35 -7.41
N ASN A 295 12.58 -16.38 -7.71
CA ASN A 295 11.75 -15.74 -6.69
C ASN A 295 10.44 -16.48 -6.37
N VAL A 296 10.00 -17.39 -7.22
CA VAL A 296 8.84 -18.24 -6.95
C VAL A 296 9.16 -19.26 -5.82
N GLU A 297 10.43 -19.56 -5.58
CA GLU A 297 10.85 -20.58 -4.60
C GLU A 297 11.43 -20.01 -3.28
N VAL A 298 11.84 -18.75 -3.25
CA VAL A 298 12.51 -18.15 -2.07
C VAL A 298 12.05 -16.71 -1.93
N ASN A 299 11.47 -16.33 -0.83
CA ASN A 299 11.02 -14.97 -0.43
C ASN A 299 12.08 -13.83 -0.59
N GLU A 300 12.99 -13.94 -1.54
CA GLU A 300 14.00 -12.93 -1.86
C GLU A 300 13.59 -12.17 -3.12
N ARG A 301 13.28 -10.91 -2.94
CA ARG A 301 12.80 -9.99 -3.98
C ARG A 301 13.88 -9.74 -5.05
N PRO A 302 13.54 -9.79 -6.36
CA PRO A 302 14.52 -9.67 -7.47
C PRO A 302 15.40 -8.44 -7.38
N ILE A 303 14.82 -7.32 -6.99
CA ILE A 303 15.47 -6.01 -6.93
C ILE A 303 16.59 -5.96 -5.89
N LYS A 304 16.38 -6.53 -4.69
CA LYS A 304 17.42 -6.55 -3.66
C LYS A 304 18.66 -7.33 -4.10
N ARG A 305 18.48 -8.46 -4.78
CA ARG A 305 19.61 -9.26 -5.29
C ARG A 305 20.36 -8.57 -6.43
N TRP A 306 19.63 -7.89 -7.31
CA TRP A 306 20.26 -7.16 -8.40
C TRP A 306 21.08 -5.98 -7.89
N ILE A 307 20.52 -5.18 -6.97
CA ILE A 307 21.23 -4.07 -6.32
C ILE A 307 22.48 -4.58 -5.60
N SER A 308 22.38 -5.63 -4.77
CA SER A 308 23.54 -6.19 -4.06
C SER A 308 24.64 -6.64 -5.02
N ARG A 309 24.29 -7.37 -6.10
CA ARG A 309 25.28 -7.91 -7.03
C ARG A 309 25.93 -6.87 -7.93
N ASN A 310 25.23 -5.84 -8.33
CA ASN A 310 25.73 -4.87 -9.28
C ASN A 310 26.27 -3.60 -8.61
N PHE A 311 25.72 -3.21 -7.47
CA PHE A 311 26.22 -2.09 -6.68
C PHE A 311 27.59 -2.43 -6.04
N GLU A 312 27.76 -3.64 -5.53
CA GLU A 312 29.08 -4.12 -5.04
C GLU A 312 30.13 -4.20 -6.16
N LYS A 313 29.73 -4.47 -7.40
CA LYS A 313 30.64 -4.51 -8.55
C LYS A 313 31.01 -3.14 -9.11
N THR A 314 30.16 -2.12 -8.88
CA THR A 314 30.33 -0.77 -9.43
C THR A 314 30.89 0.22 -8.41
N GLN A 315 31.01 -0.15 -7.14
CA GLN A 315 31.70 0.71 -6.17
C GLN A 315 33.19 0.81 -6.56
N PRO A 316 33.71 2.01 -6.86
CA PRO A 316 35.14 2.17 -6.95
C PRO A 316 35.73 1.79 -5.58
N LYS A 317 36.72 0.92 -5.58
CA LYS A 317 37.51 0.61 -4.37
C LYS A 317 38.16 1.91 -3.91
N VAL A 318 37.48 2.69 -3.09
CA VAL A 318 38.10 3.80 -2.37
C VAL A 318 38.97 3.13 -1.33
N ARG A 319 40.26 3.01 -1.64
CA ARG A 319 41.29 2.78 -0.62
C ARG A 319 41.42 4.05 0.19
N ILE A 320 40.97 4.00 1.45
CA ILE A 320 41.38 4.96 2.48
C ILE A 320 42.81 4.66 2.87
#